data_a0884b24ac184f7f39efa0ae723e37d8
#
_entry.id   a0884b24ac184f7f39efa0ae723e37d8
#
_cell.length_a   1.000
_cell.length_b   1.000
_cell.length_c   1.000
_cell.angle_alpha   90.00
_cell.angle_beta   90.00
_cell.angle_gamma   90.00
#
_symmetry.space_group_name_H-M   'P 1'
#
loop_
_entity.id
_entity.type
_entity.pdbx_description
1 polymer ?
#
loop_
_entity_poly.entity_id
_entity_poly.type
_entity_poly.pdbx_seq_one_letter_code
_entity_poly.pdbx_strand_id
1 'polypeptide(L)'
;MHEYICKKKGFKSLHDDSNKEVNYGRGMKYHAVEGWKMFLQECDNLREKADMSIILVAHSAIEKVSPPDSDGYDRYSFKLDKNATAVIEEWADIIGFYNREIVIKKEDVGFGKKQGKALNVEGNRILNLQATNPSWISGNSFGLPDITVTVEDAPEIMRYILNVTEKPKGKK
;
A
#
# COMPACT_ATOMS: atom_id res chain seq x y z
N MET A 1 -11.33 -11.48 0.23
CA MET A 1 -11.73 -11.24 -1.19
C MET A 1 -11.76 -12.53 -2.01
N HIS A 2 -10.69 -13.33 -2.12
CA HIS A 2 -10.66 -14.56 -2.94
C HIS A 2 -11.77 -15.55 -2.59
N GLU A 3 -11.95 -15.88 -1.31
CA GLU A 3 -13.01 -16.80 -0.86
C GLU A 3 -14.42 -16.31 -1.23
N TYR A 4 -14.65 -15.01 -1.09
CA TYR A 4 -15.93 -14.39 -1.47
C TYR A 4 -16.23 -14.61 -2.95
N ILE A 5 -15.25 -14.35 -3.82
CA ILE A 5 -15.39 -14.50 -5.27
C ILE A 5 -15.59 -15.98 -5.64
N CYS A 6 -14.79 -16.88 -5.05
CA CYS A 6 -14.92 -18.31 -5.26
C CYS A 6 -16.33 -18.80 -4.88
N LYS A 7 -16.83 -18.39 -3.72
CA LYS A 7 -18.17 -18.73 -3.26
C LYS A 7 -19.27 -18.17 -4.17
N LYS A 8 -19.14 -16.90 -4.61
CA LYS A 8 -20.11 -16.23 -5.46
C LYS A 8 -20.20 -16.85 -6.86
N LYS A 9 -19.06 -17.26 -7.42
CA LYS A 9 -18.96 -17.79 -8.80
C LYS A 9 -18.90 -19.32 -8.87
N GLY A 10 -18.90 -20.01 -7.74
CA GLY A 10 -18.84 -21.49 -7.68
C GLY A 10 -17.47 -22.06 -8.03
N PHE A 11 -16.39 -21.28 -7.89
CA PHE A 11 -15.03 -21.75 -8.14
C PHE A 11 -14.45 -22.44 -6.91
N LYS A 12 -13.67 -23.50 -7.10
CA LYS A 12 -12.88 -24.12 -6.01
C LYS A 12 -11.73 -23.22 -5.56
N SER A 13 -11.08 -22.56 -6.51
CA SER A 13 -9.97 -21.64 -6.29
C SER A 13 -9.83 -20.71 -7.49
N LEU A 14 -9.28 -19.51 -7.29
CA LEU A 14 -8.90 -18.62 -8.39
C LEU A 14 -7.62 -19.07 -9.12
N HIS A 15 -6.97 -20.13 -8.61
CA HIS A 15 -5.78 -20.77 -9.21
C HIS A 15 -6.07 -22.20 -9.69
N ASP A 16 -7.34 -22.56 -9.93
CA ASP A 16 -7.71 -23.90 -10.38
C ASP A 16 -7.42 -24.07 -11.88
N ASP A 17 -6.31 -24.75 -12.18
CA ASP A 17 -5.86 -24.99 -13.57
C ASP A 17 -6.82 -25.92 -14.34
N SER A 18 -7.68 -26.67 -13.66
CA SER A 18 -8.68 -27.51 -14.29
C SER A 18 -9.92 -26.74 -14.78
N ASN A 19 -10.14 -25.55 -14.28
CA ASN A 19 -11.27 -24.69 -14.63
C ASN A 19 -10.87 -23.63 -15.66
N LYS A 20 -11.48 -23.71 -16.86
CA LYS A 20 -11.18 -22.81 -17.99
C LYS A 20 -11.44 -21.32 -17.71
N GLU A 21 -12.27 -20.99 -16.72
CA GLU A 21 -12.57 -19.60 -16.36
C GLU A 21 -11.48 -18.95 -15.51
N VAL A 22 -10.75 -19.75 -14.74
CA VAL A 22 -9.75 -19.25 -13.79
C VAL A 22 -8.32 -19.68 -14.09
N ASN A 23 -8.11 -20.67 -14.97
CA ASN A 23 -6.77 -21.15 -15.32
C ASN A 23 -5.90 -20.10 -15.99
N TYR A 24 -4.62 -20.39 -16.16
CA TYR A 24 -3.60 -19.48 -16.76
C TYR A 24 -3.61 -18.07 -16.13
N GLY A 25 -3.86 -17.98 -14.83
CA GLY A 25 -3.89 -16.71 -14.09
C GLY A 25 -5.13 -15.84 -14.32
N ARG A 26 -6.14 -16.32 -15.08
CA ARG A 26 -7.38 -15.57 -15.34
C ARG A 26 -8.14 -15.26 -14.05
N GLY A 27 -8.15 -16.20 -13.10
CA GLY A 27 -8.80 -16.00 -11.81
C GLY A 27 -8.32 -14.76 -11.08
N MET A 28 -7.01 -14.55 -11.05
CA MET A 28 -6.41 -13.37 -10.43
C MET A 28 -6.54 -12.13 -11.32
N LYS A 29 -6.31 -12.26 -12.61
CA LYS A 29 -6.31 -11.14 -13.56
C LYS A 29 -7.69 -10.51 -13.76
N TYR A 30 -8.75 -11.32 -13.75
CA TYR A 30 -10.10 -10.83 -14.06
C TYR A 30 -11.02 -10.89 -12.84
N HIS A 31 -11.18 -12.07 -12.23
CA HIS A 31 -12.18 -12.25 -11.17
C HIS A 31 -11.76 -11.61 -9.85
N ALA A 32 -10.47 -11.67 -9.48
CA ALA A 32 -9.99 -10.96 -8.30
C ALA A 32 -10.10 -9.44 -8.47
N VAL A 33 -9.73 -8.93 -9.65
CA VAL A 33 -9.85 -7.51 -9.99
C VAL A 33 -11.30 -7.03 -9.96
N GLU A 34 -12.23 -7.80 -10.56
CA GLU A 34 -13.66 -7.52 -10.51
C GLU A 34 -14.16 -7.42 -9.06
N GLY A 35 -13.76 -8.36 -8.21
CA GLY A 35 -14.12 -8.35 -6.79
C GLY A 35 -13.58 -7.15 -6.04
N TRP A 36 -12.32 -6.75 -6.30
CA TRP A 36 -11.75 -5.54 -5.70
C TRP A 36 -12.48 -4.28 -6.17
N LYS A 37 -12.78 -4.15 -7.46
CA LYS A 37 -13.55 -3.01 -7.98
C LYS A 37 -14.93 -2.90 -7.34
N MET A 38 -15.62 -4.02 -7.18
CA MET A 38 -16.92 -4.03 -6.47
C MET A 38 -16.79 -3.58 -5.00
N PHE A 39 -15.77 -4.07 -4.29
CA PHE A 39 -15.52 -3.67 -2.91
C PHE A 39 -15.23 -2.16 -2.79
N LEU A 40 -14.36 -1.63 -3.65
CA LEU A 40 -14.01 -0.22 -3.64
C LEU A 40 -15.21 0.66 -4.04
N GLN A 41 -16.06 0.20 -4.95
CA GLN A 41 -17.32 0.89 -5.27
C GLN A 41 -18.25 1.00 -4.07
N GLU A 42 -18.33 -0.05 -3.22
CA GLU A 42 -19.10 0.03 -1.98
C GLU A 42 -18.45 0.98 -0.97
N CYS A 43 -17.12 1.06 -0.93
CA CYS A 43 -16.40 2.08 -0.14
C CYS A 43 -16.77 3.49 -0.61
N ASP A 44 -16.84 3.74 -1.93
CA ASP A 44 -17.25 5.03 -2.49
C ASP A 44 -18.71 5.35 -2.14
N ASN A 45 -19.61 4.37 -2.21
CA ASN A 45 -21.00 4.52 -1.78
C ASN A 45 -21.12 4.93 -0.30
N LEU A 46 -20.25 4.38 0.57
CA LEU A 46 -20.23 4.77 2.00
C LEU A 46 -19.67 6.19 2.19
N ARG A 47 -18.65 6.57 1.43
CA ARG A 47 -18.12 7.94 1.44
C ARG A 47 -19.18 8.95 1.05
N GLU A 48 -19.91 8.69 -0.04
CA GLU A 48 -20.92 9.62 -0.57
C GLU A 48 -22.19 9.69 0.29
N LYS A 49 -22.69 8.55 0.78
CA LYS A 49 -23.99 8.49 1.47
C LYS A 49 -23.90 8.70 2.97
N ALA A 50 -22.80 8.33 3.58
CA ALA A 50 -22.62 8.35 5.03
C ALA A 50 -21.51 9.31 5.49
N ASP A 51 -20.91 10.07 4.57
CA ASP A 51 -19.80 11.01 4.85
C ASP A 51 -18.65 10.34 5.64
N MET A 52 -18.27 9.14 5.21
CA MET A 52 -17.28 8.30 5.89
C MET A 52 -15.92 8.40 5.23
N SER A 53 -14.86 8.50 6.04
CA SER A 53 -13.50 8.27 5.58
C SER A 53 -13.20 6.77 5.60
N ILE A 54 -12.62 6.23 4.53
CA ILE A 54 -12.27 4.82 4.40
C ILE A 54 -10.77 4.65 4.60
N ILE A 55 -10.38 3.81 5.56
CA ILE A 55 -8.98 3.49 5.83
C ILE A 55 -8.78 1.99 5.62
N LEU A 56 -7.94 1.63 4.64
CA LEU A 56 -7.55 0.25 4.38
C LEU A 56 -6.16 0.00 4.97
N VAL A 57 -6.04 -0.99 5.85
CA VAL A 57 -4.76 -1.39 6.43
C VAL A 57 -4.29 -2.67 5.76
N ALA A 58 -3.08 -2.66 5.22
CA ALA A 58 -2.49 -3.80 4.50
C ALA A 58 -1.11 -4.15 5.04
N HIS A 59 -0.76 -5.43 4.98
CA HIS A 59 0.62 -5.87 5.17
C HIS A 59 1.46 -5.53 3.95
N SER A 60 2.75 -5.23 4.18
CA SER A 60 3.73 -5.07 3.12
C SER A 60 4.40 -6.40 2.76
N ALA A 61 4.87 -6.49 1.52
CA ALA A 61 5.76 -7.51 1.02
C ALA A 61 6.85 -6.86 0.19
N ILE A 62 8.00 -7.55 0.05
CA ILE A 62 9.06 -7.08 -0.83
C ILE A 62 8.79 -7.66 -2.23
N GLU A 63 8.80 -6.81 -3.22
CA GLU A 63 8.75 -7.17 -4.64
C GLU A 63 9.97 -6.65 -5.38
N LYS A 64 10.38 -7.35 -6.42
CA LYS A 64 11.46 -6.92 -7.31
C LYS A 64 10.89 -6.09 -8.44
N VAL A 65 11.41 -4.89 -8.60
CA VAL A 65 11.06 -3.96 -9.67
C VAL A 65 12.24 -3.85 -10.63
N SER A 66 11.97 -3.91 -11.92
CA SER A 66 12.99 -3.78 -12.97
C SER A 66 12.54 -2.72 -13.97
N PRO A 67 12.77 -1.43 -13.67
CA PRO A 67 12.44 -0.35 -14.58
C PRO A 67 13.33 -0.42 -15.83
N PRO A 68 12.87 0.06 -16.99
CA PRO A 68 13.65 0.00 -18.24
C PRO A 68 14.85 0.94 -18.27
N ASP A 69 14.90 1.93 -17.39
CA ASP A 69 15.84 3.05 -17.34
C ASP A 69 16.81 2.98 -16.16
N SER A 70 16.74 1.93 -15.33
CA SER A 70 17.59 1.77 -14.16
C SER A 70 17.83 0.29 -13.80
N ASP A 71 18.81 0.02 -12.95
CA ASP A 71 19.02 -1.29 -12.39
C ASP A 71 17.82 -1.73 -11.55
N GLY A 72 17.52 -3.03 -11.55
CA GLY A 72 16.46 -3.60 -10.74
C GLY A 72 16.72 -3.43 -9.25
N TYR A 73 15.68 -3.13 -8.49
CA TYR A 73 15.74 -2.95 -7.03
C TYR A 73 14.56 -3.62 -6.33
N ASP A 74 14.71 -3.81 -5.03
CA ASP A 74 13.64 -4.33 -4.17
C ASP A 74 12.81 -3.15 -3.61
N ARG A 75 11.48 -3.32 -3.64
CA ARG A 75 10.52 -2.31 -3.16
C ARG A 75 9.52 -2.94 -2.21
N TYR A 76 9.15 -2.23 -1.16
CA TYR A 76 7.97 -2.58 -0.35
C TYR A 76 6.70 -2.22 -1.10
N SER A 77 5.83 -3.21 -1.25
CA SER A 77 4.52 -3.10 -1.89
C SER A 77 3.45 -3.72 -0.99
N PHE A 78 2.19 -3.65 -1.38
CA PHE A 78 1.14 -4.37 -0.68
C PHE A 78 1.33 -5.88 -0.82
N LYS A 79 1.07 -6.63 0.26
CA LYS A 79 1.03 -8.10 0.21
C LYS A 79 -0.25 -8.59 -0.49
N LEU A 80 -0.41 -8.19 -1.73
CA LEU A 80 -1.54 -8.50 -2.61
C LEU A 80 -1.03 -8.96 -3.97
N ASP A 81 -1.94 -9.50 -4.79
CA ASP A 81 -1.65 -9.73 -6.20
C ASP A 81 -1.44 -8.39 -6.92
N LYS A 82 -0.52 -8.37 -7.88
CA LYS A 82 -0.15 -7.14 -8.61
C LYS A 82 -1.33 -6.43 -9.29
N ASN A 83 -2.31 -7.19 -9.79
CA ASN A 83 -3.47 -6.60 -10.44
C ASN A 83 -4.42 -5.96 -9.40
N ALA A 84 -4.54 -6.55 -8.21
CA ALA A 84 -5.29 -5.98 -7.10
C ALA A 84 -4.58 -4.74 -6.54
N THR A 85 -3.26 -4.78 -6.41
CA THR A 85 -2.43 -3.64 -6.01
C THR A 85 -2.67 -2.45 -6.92
N ALA A 86 -2.60 -2.63 -8.24
CA ALA A 86 -2.83 -1.55 -9.21
C ALA A 86 -4.21 -0.89 -9.06
N VAL A 87 -5.26 -1.68 -8.86
CA VAL A 87 -6.63 -1.15 -8.67
C VAL A 87 -6.74 -0.30 -7.39
N ILE A 88 -6.07 -0.73 -6.31
CA ILE A 88 -6.08 0.00 -5.03
C ILE A 88 -5.24 1.28 -5.13
N GLU A 89 -4.08 1.23 -5.80
CA GLU A 89 -3.24 2.40 -6.04
C GLU A 89 -3.96 3.48 -6.85
N GLU A 90 -4.72 3.09 -7.87
CA GLU A 90 -5.50 4.02 -8.68
C GLU A 90 -6.68 4.64 -7.90
N TRP A 91 -7.26 3.89 -6.97
CA TRP A 91 -8.43 4.33 -6.20
C TRP A 91 -8.08 5.21 -5.01
N ALA A 92 -6.96 4.94 -4.33
CA ALA A 92 -6.62 5.58 -3.07
C ALA A 92 -6.14 7.03 -3.26
N ASP A 93 -6.73 7.97 -2.56
CA ASP A 93 -6.29 9.37 -2.51
C ASP A 93 -4.95 9.52 -1.76
N ILE A 94 -4.71 8.66 -0.78
CA ILE A 94 -3.50 8.63 0.05
C ILE A 94 -3.02 7.20 0.21
N ILE A 95 -1.74 6.97 -0.07
CA ILE A 95 -1.05 5.71 0.23
C ILE A 95 0.08 6.05 1.18
N GLY A 96 0.01 5.54 2.40
CA GLY A 96 1.02 5.74 3.43
C GLY A 96 1.79 4.47 3.72
N PHE A 97 3.12 4.56 3.71
CA PHE A 97 3.99 3.50 4.18
C PHE A 97 4.42 3.79 5.62
N TYR A 98 3.91 2.98 6.55
CA TYR A 98 4.15 3.14 7.98
C TYR A 98 5.21 2.17 8.46
N ASN A 99 6.36 2.67 8.88
CA ASN A 99 7.48 1.87 9.35
C ASN A 99 8.13 2.45 10.61
N ARG A 100 9.05 1.66 11.20
CA ARG A 100 9.92 2.15 12.26
C ARG A 100 11.07 2.95 11.66
N GLU A 101 11.49 4.01 12.34
CA GLU A 101 12.70 4.70 12.00
C GLU A 101 13.91 3.78 12.19
N ILE A 102 14.65 3.54 11.12
CA ILE A 102 15.82 2.67 11.12
C ILE A 102 17.04 3.50 10.72
N VAL A 103 18.02 3.58 11.61
CA VAL A 103 19.33 4.18 11.30
C VAL A 103 20.30 3.05 10.97
N ILE A 104 20.87 3.10 9.77
CA ILE A 104 21.89 2.14 9.35
C ILE A 104 23.26 2.70 9.75
N LYS A 105 23.90 2.09 10.75
CA LYS A 105 25.31 2.33 11.04
C LYS A 105 26.16 1.36 10.23
N LYS A 106 27.15 1.89 9.51
CA LYS A 106 28.17 1.08 8.84
C LYS A 106 29.27 0.76 9.86
N GLU A 107 29.36 -0.50 10.25
CA GLU A 107 30.46 -1.00 11.10
C GLU A 107 31.53 -1.60 10.20
N ASP A 108 32.81 -1.33 10.53
CA ASP A 108 33.95 -1.93 9.84
C ASP A 108 34.14 -3.36 10.43
N VAL A 109 33.94 -4.36 9.60
CA VAL A 109 34.07 -5.78 9.99
C VAL A 109 35.44 -6.36 9.66
N GLY A 110 36.41 -5.50 9.36
CA GLY A 110 37.78 -5.91 8.98
C GLY A 110 37.93 -6.18 7.49
N PHE A 111 39.18 -6.26 7.04
CA PHE A 111 39.56 -6.47 5.63
C PHE A 111 38.95 -5.45 4.64
N GLY A 112 38.68 -4.21 5.09
CA GLY A 112 38.12 -3.15 4.25
C GLY A 112 36.63 -3.35 3.89
N LYS A 113 35.96 -4.32 4.50
CA LYS A 113 34.54 -4.56 4.30
C LYS A 113 33.72 -3.82 5.36
N LYS A 114 32.74 -3.02 4.92
CA LYS A 114 31.77 -2.35 5.79
C LYS A 114 30.45 -3.10 5.73
N GLN A 115 29.95 -3.50 6.89
CA GLN A 115 28.62 -4.12 7.01
C GLN A 115 27.65 -3.13 7.64
N GLY A 116 26.49 -2.94 7.02
CA GLY A 116 25.44 -2.11 7.56
C GLY A 116 24.69 -2.86 8.67
N LYS A 117 24.65 -2.29 9.87
CA LYS A 117 23.82 -2.78 10.98
C LYS A 117 22.64 -1.83 11.15
N ALA A 118 21.45 -2.37 11.01
CA ALA A 118 20.22 -1.62 11.26
C ALA A 118 20.02 -1.45 12.76
N LEU A 119 19.91 -0.22 13.22
CA LEU A 119 19.55 0.12 14.60
C LEU A 119 18.15 0.73 14.58
N ASN A 120 17.27 0.17 15.39
CA ASN A 120 15.98 0.80 15.65
C ASN A 120 16.21 2.02 16.54
N VAL A 121 15.69 3.17 16.11
CA VAL A 121 15.53 4.31 17.01
C VAL A 121 14.31 4.03 17.88
N GLU A 122 14.49 3.89 19.18
CA GLU A 122 13.41 3.54 20.10
C GLU A 122 12.31 4.61 20.03
N GLY A 123 11.09 4.15 19.79
CA GLY A 123 9.87 4.93 19.89
C GLY A 123 9.37 5.58 18.61
N ASN A 124 10.23 5.94 17.67
CA ASN A 124 9.82 6.69 16.50
C ASN A 124 9.29 5.80 15.38
N ARG A 125 8.23 6.27 14.77
CA ARG A 125 7.66 5.71 13.54
C ARG A 125 7.56 6.79 12.48
N ILE A 126 7.62 6.41 11.23
CA ILE A 126 7.49 7.33 10.11
C ILE A 126 6.32 6.87 9.27
N LEU A 127 5.42 7.79 8.97
CA LEU A 127 4.38 7.64 7.97
C LEU A 127 4.85 8.37 6.71
N ASN A 128 5.34 7.60 5.76
CA ASN A 128 5.81 8.11 4.48
C ASN A 128 4.61 8.29 3.56
N LEU A 129 4.35 9.52 3.14
CA LEU A 129 3.20 9.93 2.33
C LEU A 129 3.61 10.47 0.96
N GLN A 130 4.90 10.73 0.74
CA GLN A 130 5.42 11.24 -0.52
C GLN A 130 6.02 10.14 -1.39
N ALA A 131 5.81 10.23 -2.69
CA ALA A 131 6.38 9.30 -3.69
C ALA A 131 7.84 9.62 -4.03
N THR A 132 8.63 10.06 -3.04
CA THR A 132 10.02 10.49 -3.27
C THR A 132 11.04 9.37 -3.18
N ASN A 133 10.68 8.28 -2.50
CA ASN A 133 11.57 7.14 -2.32
C ASN A 133 11.07 5.92 -3.09
N PRO A 134 11.84 5.39 -4.03
CA PRO A 134 11.43 4.23 -4.83
C PRO A 134 11.36 2.93 -4.02
N SER A 135 11.89 2.90 -2.79
CA SER A 135 11.94 1.68 -1.97
C SER A 135 10.60 1.26 -1.37
N TRP A 136 9.56 2.08 -1.48
CA TRP A 136 8.20 1.75 -1.03
C TRP A 136 7.14 2.46 -1.86
N ILE A 137 5.93 1.90 -1.84
CA ILE A 137 4.76 2.54 -2.45
C ILE A 137 4.20 3.54 -1.45
N SER A 138 4.20 4.81 -1.81
CA SER A 138 3.54 5.89 -1.08
C SER A 138 3.20 7.03 -2.02
N GLY A 139 2.27 7.86 -1.63
CA GLY A 139 1.89 9.05 -2.38
C GLY A 139 0.58 9.63 -1.87
N ASN A 140 0.32 10.89 -2.18
CA ASN A 140 -0.95 11.53 -1.87
C ASN A 140 -1.27 12.66 -2.84
N SER A 141 -2.57 12.91 -3.05
CA SER A 141 -3.10 13.97 -3.92
C SER A 141 -3.21 15.33 -3.23
N PHE A 142 -2.88 15.43 -1.93
CA PHE A 142 -3.11 16.62 -1.10
C PHE A 142 -1.83 17.40 -0.78
N GLY A 143 -0.65 16.91 -1.20
CA GLY A 143 0.64 17.54 -0.90
C GLY A 143 1.07 17.38 0.56
N LEU A 144 0.59 16.32 1.24
CA LEU A 144 1.00 16.02 2.62
C LEU A 144 2.49 15.63 2.66
N PRO A 145 3.27 16.13 3.62
CA PRO A 145 4.65 15.71 3.85
C PRO A 145 4.71 14.35 4.54
N ASP A 146 5.89 13.73 4.56
CA ASP A 146 6.18 12.61 5.44
C ASP A 146 6.08 13.06 6.91
N ILE A 147 5.53 12.21 7.77
CA ILE A 147 5.21 12.56 9.15
C ILE A 147 5.90 11.59 10.10
N THR A 148 6.68 12.12 11.04
CA THR A 148 7.17 11.34 12.18
C THR A 148 6.04 11.18 13.20
N VAL A 149 5.75 9.93 13.58
CA VAL A 149 4.64 9.57 14.45
C VAL A 149 5.19 9.05 15.76
N THR A 150 4.91 9.73 16.85
CA THR A 150 5.06 9.16 18.19
C THR A 150 3.75 8.50 18.64
N VAL A 151 3.79 7.70 19.70
CA VAL A 151 2.56 7.07 20.23
C VAL A 151 1.58 8.14 20.75
N GLU A 152 2.12 9.24 21.27
CA GLU A 152 1.37 10.34 21.87
C GLU A 152 0.67 11.18 20.79
N ASP A 153 1.31 11.39 19.64
CA ASP A 153 0.83 12.28 18.57
C ASP A 153 -0.11 11.59 17.58
N ALA A 154 -0.23 10.27 17.62
CA ALA A 154 -0.98 9.51 16.62
C ALA A 154 -2.45 9.99 16.42
N PRO A 155 -3.23 10.32 17.47
CA PRO A 155 -4.59 10.84 17.30
C PRO A 155 -4.63 12.21 16.60
N GLU A 156 -3.66 13.07 16.87
CA GLU A 156 -3.59 14.41 16.27
C GLU A 156 -3.19 14.35 14.81
N ILE A 157 -2.27 13.45 14.47
CA ILE A 157 -1.84 13.18 13.09
C ILE A 157 -3.03 12.69 12.25
N MET A 158 -3.82 11.76 12.78
CA MET A 158 -5.02 11.29 12.10
C MET A 158 -6.03 12.42 11.86
N ARG A 159 -6.28 13.28 12.86
CA ARG A 159 -7.13 14.46 12.70
C ARG A 159 -6.58 15.42 11.65
N TYR A 160 -5.27 15.64 11.62
CA TYR A 160 -4.63 16.50 10.63
C TYR A 160 -4.85 15.96 9.21
N ILE A 161 -4.63 14.66 8.98
CA ILE A 161 -4.85 14.02 7.69
C ILE A 161 -6.31 14.15 7.26
N LEU A 162 -7.26 13.82 8.13
CA LEU A 162 -8.69 13.91 7.85
C LEU A 162 -9.12 15.35 7.54
N ASN A 163 -8.69 16.32 8.34
CA ASN A 163 -9.01 17.74 8.11
C ASN A 163 -8.49 18.28 6.78
N VAL A 164 -7.33 17.80 6.29
CA VAL A 164 -6.81 18.20 4.99
C VAL A 164 -7.63 17.58 3.86
N THR A 165 -8.08 16.34 4.02
CA THR A 165 -8.87 15.63 3.01
C THR A 165 -10.32 16.13 2.94
N GLU A 166 -10.87 16.63 4.05
CA GLU A 166 -12.22 17.19 4.13
C GLU A 166 -12.36 18.60 3.57
N LYS A 167 -11.24 19.32 3.36
CA LYS A 167 -11.33 20.67 2.75
C LYS A 167 -11.83 20.54 1.31
N PRO A 168 -12.93 21.23 0.96
CA PRO A 168 -13.44 21.20 -0.39
C PRO A 168 -12.35 21.66 -1.35
N LYS A 169 -12.08 20.86 -2.38
CA LYS A 169 -11.22 21.26 -3.51
C LYS A 169 -11.78 22.59 -4.00
N GLY A 170 -11.05 23.66 -3.75
CA GLY A 170 -11.47 25.00 -4.10
C GLY A 170 -11.96 25.00 -5.54
N LYS A 171 -13.17 25.50 -5.76
CA LYS A 171 -13.71 25.73 -7.11
C LYS A 171 -12.68 26.62 -7.83
N LYS A 172 -12.07 26.06 -8.87
CA LYS A 172 -11.35 26.86 -9.85
C LYS A 172 -12.33 27.68 -10.67
#